data_9601ea2d931e52cf3b2aa5ccd69a8a9e
#
_entry.id   9601ea2d931e52cf3b2aa5ccd69a8a9e
#
_cell.length_a   1.000
_cell.length_b   1.000
_cell.length_c   1.000
_cell.angle_alpha   90.00
_cell.angle_beta   90.00
_cell.angle_gamma   90.00
#
_symmetry.space_group_name_H-M   'P 1'
#
loop_
_entity.id
_entity.type
_entity.pdbx_description
1 polymer ?
#
loop_
_entity_poly.entity_id
_entity_poly.type
_entity_poly.pdbx_seq_one_letter_code
_entity_poly.pdbx_strand_id
1 'polypeptide(L)'
;MNLPQVQMFIDEQLEAVDCPMTTQIAIDVAVEELFVNIASYAYEQGEGVAVVQVSVHDEPLSVEITFIDNGVQYDPLAKEDPDVTLSAKERKKGGLGIFMVKNTMDNVSYEYKDGKNILTIRKNLN
;
A
#
# COMPACT_ATOMS: atom_id res chain seq x y z
N MET A 1 -10.84 11.46 -0.31
CA MET A 1 -10.15 10.87 -1.49
C MET A 1 -10.59 9.41 -1.60
N ASN A 2 -10.98 8.96 -2.77
CA ASN A 2 -11.42 7.58 -2.98
C ASN A 2 -10.39 6.78 -3.77
N LEU A 3 -10.52 5.45 -3.75
CA LEU A 3 -9.56 4.55 -4.38
C LEU A 3 -9.37 4.82 -5.89
N PRO A 4 -10.43 4.97 -6.70
CA PRO A 4 -10.24 5.25 -8.12
C PRO A 4 -9.47 6.53 -8.39
N GLN A 5 -9.69 7.59 -7.61
CA GLN A 5 -8.94 8.83 -7.75
C GLN A 5 -7.46 8.65 -7.41
N VAL A 6 -7.16 7.89 -6.36
CA VAL A 6 -5.78 7.58 -5.96
C VAL A 6 -5.09 6.79 -7.05
N GLN A 7 -5.74 5.75 -7.57
CA GLN A 7 -5.16 4.91 -8.61
C GLN A 7 -4.92 5.69 -9.90
N MET A 8 -5.85 6.56 -10.30
CA MET A 8 -5.69 7.40 -11.48
C MET A 8 -4.48 8.32 -11.34
N PHE A 9 -4.34 8.95 -10.18
CA PHE A 9 -3.20 9.84 -9.91
C PHE A 9 -1.87 9.08 -10.00
N ILE A 10 -1.81 7.89 -9.38
CA ILE A 10 -0.60 7.07 -9.41
C ILE A 10 -0.29 6.60 -10.82
N ASP A 11 -1.29 6.13 -11.56
CA ASP A 11 -1.11 5.67 -12.94
C ASP A 11 -0.57 6.78 -13.83
N GLU A 12 -1.04 8.01 -13.68
CA GLU A 12 -0.52 9.15 -14.43
C GLU A 12 0.98 9.36 -14.17
N GLN A 13 1.41 9.23 -12.92
CA GLN A 13 2.83 9.36 -12.58
C GLN A 13 3.66 8.22 -13.17
N LEU A 14 3.14 7.01 -13.16
CA LEU A 14 3.84 5.85 -13.70
C LEU A 14 3.93 5.90 -15.23
N GLU A 15 2.87 6.31 -15.88
CA GLU A 15 2.85 6.45 -17.35
C GLU A 15 3.82 7.55 -17.82
N ALA A 16 3.98 8.60 -17.02
CA ALA A 16 4.90 9.68 -17.35
C ALA A 16 6.37 9.22 -17.40
N VAL A 17 6.70 8.11 -16.75
CA VAL A 17 8.07 7.55 -16.72
C VAL A 17 8.16 6.20 -17.44
N ASP A 18 7.17 5.90 -18.29
CA ASP A 18 7.12 4.68 -19.09
C ASP A 18 7.25 3.40 -18.27
N CYS A 19 6.53 3.33 -17.16
CA CYS A 19 6.53 2.15 -16.30
C CYS A 19 6.01 0.93 -17.08
N PRO A 20 6.70 -0.22 -17.02
CA PRO A 20 6.18 -1.43 -17.63
C PRO A 20 4.80 -1.80 -17.08
N MET A 21 3.91 -2.28 -17.95
CA MET A 21 2.53 -2.57 -17.60
C MET A 21 2.43 -3.60 -16.45
N THR A 22 3.26 -4.63 -16.47
CA THR A 22 3.25 -5.65 -15.40
C THR A 22 3.62 -5.06 -14.05
N THR A 23 4.56 -4.12 -14.02
CA THR A 23 4.97 -3.41 -12.82
C THR A 23 3.87 -2.46 -12.35
N GLN A 24 3.23 -1.75 -13.28
CA GLN A 24 2.13 -0.85 -12.97
C GLN A 24 0.95 -1.60 -12.35
N ILE A 25 0.62 -2.76 -12.89
CA ILE A 25 -0.45 -3.60 -12.34
C ILE A 25 -0.11 -4.04 -10.91
N ALA A 26 1.14 -4.46 -10.68
CA ALA A 26 1.57 -4.87 -9.34
C ALA A 26 1.45 -3.72 -8.33
N ILE A 27 1.81 -2.51 -8.74
CA ILE A 27 1.69 -1.32 -7.90
C ILE A 27 0.22 -1.00 -7.62
N ASP A 28 -0.63 -1.05 -8.63
CA ASP A 28 -2.06 -0.77 -8.46
C ASP A 28 -2.73 -1.77 -7.52
N VAL A 29 -2.38 -3.04 -7.61
CA VAL A 29 -2.89 -4.06 -6.69
C VAL A 29 -2.44 -3.79 -5.26
N ALA A 30 -1.17 -3.45 -5.07
CA ALA A 30 -0.64 -3.12 -3.75
C ALA A 30 -1.34 -1.89 -3.16
N VAL A 31 -1.55 -0.86 -3.96
CA VAL A 31 -2.25 0.36 -3.54
C VAL A 31 -3.68 0.03 -3.11
N GLU A 32 -4.39 -0.79 -3.89
CA GLU A 32 -5.75 -1.20 -3.55
C GLU A 32 -5.81 -1.94 -2.22
N GLU A 33 -4.92 -2.91 -2.02
CA GLU A 33 -4.89 -3.69 -0.78
C GLU A 33 -4.60 -2.81 0.44
N LEU A 34 -3.65 -1.89 0.32
CA LEU A 34 -3.30 -1.00 1.42
C LEU A 34 -4.39 0.03 1.67
N PHE A 35 -4.99 0.59 0.62
CA PHE A 35 -6.07 1.55 0.77
C PHE A 35 -7.28 0.94 1.48
N VAL A 36 -7.70 -0.25 1.05
CA VAL A 36 -8.83 -0.97 1.67
C VAL A 36 -8.50 -1.32 3.12
N ASN A 37 -7.27 -1.74 3.38
CA ASN A 37 -6.81 -2.07 4.72
C ASN A 37 -6.89 -0.86 5.65
N ILE A 38 -6.37 0.28 5.20
CA ILE A 38 -6.40 1.53 5.96
C ILE A 38 -7.84 1.98 6.22
N ALA A 39 -8.68 1.93 5.18
CA ALA A 39 -10.08 2.32 5.31
C ALA A 39 -10.82 1.46 6.33
N SER A 40 -10.50 0.16 6.39
CA SER A 40 -11.14 -0.77 7.31
C SER A 40 -10.73 -0.56 8.77
N TYR A 41 -9.48 -0.18 9.01
CA TYR A 41 -8.94 -0.10 10.37
C TYR A 41 -8.78 1.34 10.88
N ALA A 42 -8.38 2.27 10.02
CA ALA A 42 -8.16 3.65 10.44
C ALA A 42 -9.45 4.44 10.60
N TYR A 43 -10.47 4.13 9.79
CA TYR A 43 -11.73 4.88 9.78
C TYR A 43 -12.87 4.20 10.52
N GLU A 44 -12.62 3.07 11.13
CA GLU A 44 -13.66 2.31 11.84
C GLU A 44 -14.27 3.09 12.99
N GLN A 45 -13.51 3.98 13.63
CA GLN A 45 -13.94 4.72 14.79
C GLN A 45 -13.99 6.23 14.61
N GLY A 46 -14.02 6.72 13.37
CA GLY A 46 -14.11 8.15 13.18
C GLY A 46 -13.52 8.66 11.89
N GLU A 47 -13.38 9.96 11.83
CA GLU A 47 -12.90 10.65 10.66
C GLU A 47 -11.37 10.59 10.59
N GLY A 48 -10.84 9.74 9.74
CA GLY A 48 -9.43 9.76 9.40
C GLY A 48 -9.22 10.61 8.15
N VAL A 49 -8.07 11.26 8.08
CA VAL A 49 -7.66 11.95 6.86
C VAL A 49 -6.56 11.10 6.24
N ALA A 50 -6.79 10.60 5.03
CA ALA A 50 -5.78 9.87 4.29
C ALA A 50 -5.09 10.81 3.32
N VAL A 51 -3.77 10.84 3.38
CA VAL A 51 -2.94 11.56 2.42
C VAL A 51 -2.10 10.51 1.71
N VAL A 52 -2.06 10.58 0.37
CA VAL A 52 -1.23 9.70 -0.44
C VAL A 52 -0.19 10.56 -1.14
N GLN A 53 1.09 10.27 -0.88
CA GLN A 53 2.20 10.97 -1.50
C GLN A 53 2.91 10.04 -2.45
N VAL A 54 3.23 10.53 -3.65
CA VAL A 54 3.94 9.76 -4.67
C VAL A 54 5.22 10.49 -5.02
N SER A 55 6.35 9.78 -4.95
CA SER A 55 7.66 10.30 -5.33
C SER A 55 8.29 9.35 -6.34
N VAL A 56 8.83 9.90 -7.42
CA VAL A 56 9.58 9.13 -8.40
C VAL A 56 11.06 9.47 -8.23
N HIS A 57 11.88 8.44 -8.10
CA HIS A 57 13.33 8.59 -7.90
C HIS A 57 14.08 8.01 -9.10
N ASP A 58 15.21 8.61 -9.44
CA ASP A 58 16.12 8.09 -10.47
C ASP A 58 17.26 7.30 -9.81
N GLU A 59 17.91 6.43 -10.54
CA GLU A 59 19.15 5.72 -10.18
C GLU A 59 19.07 4.85 -8.90
N PRO A 60 18.28 3.78 -8.86
CA PRO A 60 17.46 3.25 -9.95
C PRO A 60 16.12 3.97 -10.05
N LEU A 61 15.53 3.92 -11.22
CA LEU A 61 14.19 4.46 -11.43
C LEU A 61 13.21 3.67 -10.57
N SER A 62 12.57 4.36 -9.64
CA SER A 62 11.67 3.73 -8.67
C SER A 62 10.55 4.69 -8.29
N VAL A 63 9.46 4.12 -7.80
CA VAL A 63 8.37 4.90 -7.23
C VAL A 63 8.26 4.59 -5.74
N GLU A 64 8.03 5.62 -4.96
CA GLU A 64 7.75 5.50 -3.53
C GLU A 64 6.39 6.10 -3.25
N ILE A 65 5.52 5.33 -2.62
CA ILE A 65 4.16 5.75 -2.31
C ILE A 65 3.97 5.67 -0.81
N THR A 66 3.56 6.78 -0.21
CA THR A 66 3.38 6.89 1.24
C THR A 66 1.92 7.17 1.55
N PHE A 67 1.35 6.35 2.44
CA PHE A 67 -0.01 6.50 2.93
C PHE A 67 0.06 7.05 4.35
N ILE A 68 -0.58 8.19 4.59
CA ILE A 68 -0.59 8.85 5.89
C ILE A 68 -2.02 9.00 6.35
N ASP A 69 -2.32 8.51 7.55
CA ASP A 69 -3.63 8.71 8.17
C ASP A 69 -3.44 9.00 9.65
N ASN A 70 -4.45 9.62 10.26
CA ASN A 70 -4.46 9.93 11.69
C ASN A 70 -5.50 9.11 12.45
N GLY A 71 -5.78 7.92 11.95
CA GLY A 71 -6.65 6.97 12.63
C GLY A 71 -5.98 6.28 13.80
N VAL A 72 -6.60 5.22 14.29
CA VAL A 72 -6.06 4.40 15.37
C VAL A 72 -4.72 3.81 14.93
N GLN A 73 -3.74 3.78 15.84
CA GLN A 73 -2.45 3.17 15.55
C GLN A 73 -2.64 1.71 15.11
N TYR A 74 -2.16 1.41 13.93
CA TYR A 74 -2.30 0.07 13.34
C TYR A 74 -1.17 -0.20 12.36
N ASP A 75 -0.36 -1.23 12.68
CA ASP A 75 0.74 -1.67 11.81
C ASP A 75 0.31 -2.92 11.06
N PRO A 76 -0.06 -2.79 9.77
CA PRO A 76 -0.45 -3.96 8.97
C PRO A 76 0.70 -4.94 8.75
N LEU A 77 1.95 -4.49 8.88
CA LEU A 77 3.13 -5.33 8.67
C LEU A 77 3.45 -6.20 9.88
N ALA A 78 2.88 -5.90 11.04
CA ALA A 78 3.09 -6.67 12.27
C ALA A 78 2.34 -8.01 12.26
N LYS A 79 1.38 -8.18 11.32
CA LYS A 79 0.65 -9.44 11.19
C LYS A 79 1.57 -10.53 10.64
N GLU A 80 1.40 -11.73 11.18
CA GLU A 80 2.10 -12.90 10.63
C GLU A 80 1.62 -13.17 9.20
N ASP A 81 2.55 -13.64 8.36
CA ASP A 81 2.19 -14.05 7.02
C ASP A 81 1.20 -15.21 7.08
N PRO A 82 0.21 -15.27 6.18
CA PRO A 82 -0.77 -16.35 6.19
C PRO A 82 -0.11 -17.68 5.84
N ASP A 83 -0.63 -18.76 6.44
CA ASP A 83 -0.24 -20.10 6.05
C ASP A 83 -0.92 -20.43 4.73
N VAL A 84 -0.14 -20.43 3.65
CA VAL A 84 -0.66 -20.66 2.30
C VAL A 84 -1.10 -22.11 2.07
N THR A 85 -0.80 -23.01 3.02
CA THR A 85 -1.28 -24.40 2.94
C THR A 85 -2.73 -24.53 3.43
N LEU A 86 -3.25 -23.52 4.14
CA LEU A 86 -4.63 -23.52 4.61
C LEU A 86 -5.57 -23.15 3.46
N SER A 87 -6.79 -23.65 3.53
CA SER A 87 -7.84 -23.23 2.59
C SER A 87 -8.20 -21.77 2.79
N ALA A 88 -8.84 -21.18 1.78
CA ALA A 88 -9.29 -19.78 1.87
C ALA A 88 -10.20 -19.53 3.07
N LYS A 89 -10.97 -20.54 3.48
CA LYS A 89 -11.87 -20.43 4.64
C LYS A 89 -11.11 -20.42 5.97
N GLU A 90 -9.95 -21.04 6.01
CA GLU A 90 -9.14 -21.17 7.24
C GLU A 90 -8.19 -19.99 7.42
N ARG A 91 -7.92 -19.20 6.36
CA ARG A 91 -7.04 -18.04 6.45
C ARG A 91 -7.79 -16.87 7.10
N LYS A 92 -7.04 -16.08 7.87
CA LYS A 92 -7.58 -14.84 8.40
C LYS A 92 -7.85 -13.88 7.26
N LYS A 93 -9.00 -13.23 7.31
CA LYS A 93 -9.40 -12.22 6.32
C LYS A 93 -8.38 -11.08 6.29
N GLY A 94 -7.94 -10.69 5.09
CA GLY A 94 -7.04 -9.57 4.87
C GLY A 94 -5.55 -9.87 4.98
N GLY A 95 -5.17 -11.04 5.56
CA GLY A 95 -3.76 -11.39 5.70
C GLY A 95 -3.06 -11.65 4.37
N LEU A 96 -3.78 -12.19 3.41
CA LEU A 96 -3.22 -12.53 2.10
C LEU A 96 -2.84 -11.28 1.31
N GLY A 97 -3.64 -10.21 1.38
CA GLY A 97 -3.36 -8.96 0.68
C GLY A 97 -2.03 -8.33 1.14
N ILE A 98 -1.82 -8.24 2.45
CA ILE A 98 -0.56 -7.72 3.01
C ILE A 98 0.62 -8.63 2.64
N PHE A 99 0.42 -9.94 2.67
CA PHE A 99 1.44 -10.89 2.24
C PHE A 99 1.85 -10.63 0.79
N MET A 100 0.89 -10.42 -0.12
CA MET A 100 1.17 -10.09 -1.52
C MET A 100 1.94 -8.79 -1.66
N VAL A 101 1.57 -7.74 -0.91
CA VAL A 101 2.27 -6.46 -0.93
C VAL A 101 3.73 -6.65 -0.53
N LYS A 102 4.00 -7.37 0.55
CA LYS A 102 5.37 -7.63 1.01
C LYS A 102 6.20 -8.37 -0.05
N ASN A 103 5.57 -9.26 -0.81
CA ASN A 103 6.28 -10.09 -1.78
C ASN A 103 6.44 -9.43 -3.16
N THR A 104 5.60 -8.47 -3.50
CA THR A 104 5.65 -7.81 -4.81
C THR A 104 6.36 -6.47 -4.80
N MET A 105 6.43 -5.80 -3.65
CA MET A 105 7.14 -4.53 -3.51
C MET A 105 8.60 -4.77 -3.11
N ASP A 106 9.49 -3.87 -3.50
CA ASP A 106 10.91 -3.98 -3.17
C ASP A 106 11.19 -3.56 -1.75
N ASN A 107 10.37 -2.68 -1.19
CA ASN A 107 10.47 -2.30 0.21
C ASN A 107 9.09 -1.89 0.73
N VAL A 108 8.80 -2.26 1.97
CA VAL A 108 7.58 -1.85 2.67
C VAL A 108 7.97 -1.49 4.10
N SER A 109 7.56 -0.33 4.56
CA SER A 109 7.88 0.12 5.92
C SER A 109 6.68 0.79 6.57
N TYR A 110 6.65 0.75 7.89
CA TYR A 110 5.60 1.38 8.69
C TYR A 110 6.21 2.16 9.84
N GLU A 111 5.64 3.32 10.14
CA GLU A 111 6.01 4.15 11.27
C GLU A 111 4.75 4.79 11.84
N TYR A 112 4.69 4.89 13.18
CA TYR A 112 3.66 5.69 13.85
C TYR A 112 4.34 6.87 14.50
N LYS A 113 4.05 8.07 14.03
CA LYS A 113 4.72 9.28 14.47
C LYS A 113 3.75 10.45 14.51
N ASP A 114 3.81 11.23 15.60
CA ASP A 114 2.98 12.43 15.79
C ASP A 114 1.48 12.15 15.62
N GLY A 115 1.03 10.99 16.11
CA GLY A 115 -0.37 10.59 16.02
C GLY A 115 -0.81 10.12 14.64
N LYS A 116 0.14 9.81 13.76
CA LYS A 116 -0.16 9.41 12.39
C LYS A 116 0.45 8.05 12.04
N ASN A 117 -0.32 7.24 11.36
CA ASN A 117 0.17 6.03 10.72
C ASN A 117 0.82 6.43 9.40
N ILE A 118 2.06 6.01 9.17
CA ILE A 118 2.82 6.32 7.96
C ILE A 118 3.30 5.01 7.36
N LEU A 119 2.71 4.61 6.25
CA LEU A 119 3.07 3.37 5.56
C LEU A 119 3.65 3.71 4.19
N THR A 120 4.84 3.22 3.91
CA THR A 120 5.53 3.51 2.66
C THR A 120 5.84 2.22 1.90
N ILE A 121 5.55 2.22 0.61
CA ILE A 121 5.96 1.14 -0.30
C ILE A 121 6.88 1.71 -1.36
N ARG A 122 7.81 0.88 -1.83
CA ARG A 122 8.74 1.25 -2.89
C ARG A 122 8.83 0.11 -3.90
N LYS A 123 8.84 0.48 -5.17
CA LYS A 123 8.98 -0.47 -6.28
C LYS A 123 9.92 0.08 -7.33
N ASN A 124 10.93 -0.71 -7.70
CA ASN A 124 11.80 -0.38 -8.83
C ASN A 124 11.02 -0.58 -10.12
N LEU A 125 11.17 0.35 -11.06
CA LEU A 125 10.40 0.37 -12.30
C LEU A 125 11.16 -0.27 -13.47
N ASN A 126 12.41 -0.57 -13.27
CA ASN A 126 13.26 -1.20 -14.30
C ASN A 126 13.35 -2.70 -14.08
#